data_419589165ee4f60606c140e0940358e6
#
_entry.id   419589165ee4f60606c140e0940358e6
#
_cell.length_a   1.000
_cell.length_b   1.000
_cell.length_c   1.000
_cell.angle_alpha   90.00
_cell.angle_beta   90.00
_cell.angle_gamma   90.00
#
_symmetry.space_group_name_H-M   'P 1'
#
loop_
_entity.id
_entity.type
_entity.pdbx_description
1 polymer ?
#
loop_
_entity_poly.entity_id
_entity_poly.type
_entity_poly.pdbx_seq_one_letter_code
_entity_poly.pdbx_strand_id
1 'polypeptide(L)'
;MTSSPPPDPSSARPPAPSALPARLPETDLTRHRRLREQGSLDRADLDAILDAGFVCHLGVLVEGRPLVVPTVYGRDERQLYLHGSVAGRSLAAGTPVCVTVTHVDGLVLARSVFEHGVNYRSAMIHGVPRRITDPDEKLAGLRTLTEHATPGQWTYARLPNRKELAATTLLALSLEEASVKIRTGAPDDGDGPDADLGLWAGTLPLTSTWGTPVPDPVLPSNTPVPGHIARRGGTRHGG
;
A
#
# COMPACT_ATOMS: atom_id res chain seq x y z
N MET A 1 25.56 46.95 -36.78
CA MET A 1 26.00 45.67 -36.23
C MET A 1 25.42 45.56 -34.81
N THR A 2 24.27 44.96 -34.68
CA THR A 2 23.59 44.74 -33.39
C THR A 2 23.91 43.31 -32.93
N SER A 3 24.76 43.16 -31.92
CA SER A 3 25.06 41.88 -31.31
C SER A 3 23.94 41.49 -30.36
N SER A 4 23.33 40.33 -30.61
CA SER A 4 22.36 39.71 -29.70
C SER A 4 23.04 39.31 -28.38
N PRO A 5 22.37 39.44 -27.22
CA PRO A 5 22.91 39.00 -25.95
C PRO A 5 23.02 37.47 -25.89
N PRO A 6 23.98 36.91 -25.13
CA PRO A 6 24.09 35.47 -24.95
C PRO A 6 22.88 34.93 -24.19
N PRO A 7 22.48 33.66 -24.42
CA PRO A 7 21.37 33.01 -23.71
C PRO A 7 21.65 32.89 -22.23
N ASP A 8 20.64 33.13 -21.40
CA ASP A 8 20.65 33.03 -19.96
C ASP A 8 20.88 31.55 -19.53
N PRO A 9 21.94 31.24 -18.77
CA PRO A 9 22.20 29.88 -18.29
C PRO A 9 21.17 29.32 -17.29
N SER A 10 20.20 30.14 -16.84
CA SER A 10 19.16 29.80 -15.88
C SER A 10 17.96 29.02 -16.46
N SER A 11 17.92 28.78 -17.78
CA SER A 11 16.76 28.14 -18.43
C SER A 11 16.87 26.62 -18.62
N ALA A 12 17.80 25.97 -17.94
CA ALA A 12 17.89 24.52 -17.96
C ALA A 12 16.70 23.90 -17.21
N ARG A 13 15.70 23.41 -17.96
CA ARG A 13 14.60 22.60 -17.43
C ARG A 13 15.20 21.43 -16.63
N PRO A 14 14.75 21.19 -15.36
CA PRO A 14 15.24 20.06 -14.60
C PRO A 14 15.05 18.77 -15.41
N PRO A 15 16.00 17.84 -15.37
CA PRO A 15 15.89 16.56 -16.08
C PRO A 15 14.60 15.89 -15.67
N ALA A 16 13.90 15.30 -16.64
CA ALA A 16 12.72 14.49 -16.39
C ALA A 16 13.09 13.38 -15.39
N PRO A 17 12.23 13.07 -14.41
CA PRO A 17 12.52 12.04 -13.44
C PRO A 17 12.82 10.73 -14.20
N SER A 18 13.97 10.12 -13.90
CA SER A 18 14.36 8.83 -14.46
C SER A 18 13.26 7.81 -14.26
N ALA A 19 12.96 7.01 -15.29
CA ALA A 19 12.02 5.91 -15.17
C ALA A 19 12.43 4.98 -14.02
N LEU A 20 11.47 4.51 -13.26
CA LEU A 20 11.73 3.56 -12.19
C LEU A 20 12.22 2.23 -12.76
N PRO A 21 13.17 1.56 -12.10
CA PRO A 21 13.58 0.24 -12.52
C PRO A 21 12.41 -0.74 -12.42
N ALA A 22 12.24 -1.58 -13.43
CA ALA A 22 11.20 -2.61 -13.44
C ALA A 22 11.43 -3.69 -12.36
N ARG A 23 12.63 -3.75 -11.80
CA ARG A 23 13.04 -4.73 -10.79
C ARG A 23 13.40 -4.05 -9.48
N LEU A 24 12.92 -4.62 -8.37
CA LEU A 24 13.26 -4.20 -7.01
C LEU A 24 14.72 -4.62 -6.68
N PRO A 25 15.47 -3.81 -5.93
CA PRO A 25 16.79 -4.19 -5.45
C PRO A 25 16.68 -5.29 -4.38
N GLU A 26 17.60 -6.26 -4.44
CA GLU A 26 17.75 -7.26 -3.39
C GLU A 26 18.82 -6.77 -2.40
N THR A 27 18.38 -6.44 -1.17
CA THR A 27 19.24 -6.05 -0.05
C THR A 27 19.22 -7.13 1.04
N ASP A 28 19.99 -6.96 2.10
CA ASP A 28 19.96 -7.88 3.25
C ASP A 28 18.60 -7.87 3.96
N LEU A 29 17.84 -6.77 3.90
CA LEU A 29 16.49 -6.64 4.46
C LEU A 29 15.41 -7.23 3.57
N THR A 30 15.57 -7.15 2.24
CA THR A 30 14.56 -7.56 1.26
C THR A 30 14.75 -8.98 0.75
N ARG A 31 15.93 -9.58 0.99
CA ARG A 31 16.27 -10.93 0.52
C ARG A 31 15.43 -12.01 1.20
N HIS A 32 14.72 -12.80 0.40
CA HIS A 32 14.03 -13.99 0.87
C HIS A 32 15.00 -15.12 1.21
N ARG A 33 15.10 -15.53 2.48
CA ARG A 33 16.00 -16.60 2.94
C ARG A 33 15.32 -17.97 2.94
N ARG A 34 13.99 -18.01 3.06
CA ARG A 34 13.17 -19.23 3.06
C ARG A 34 12.06 -19.10 2.03
N LEU A 35 11.74 -20.22 1.31
CA LEU A 35 10.73 -20.26 0.25
C LEU A 35 10.98 -19.15 -0.79
N ARG A 36 12.19 -19.16 -1.35
CA ARG A 36 12.65 -18.11 -2.29
C ARG A 36 11.82 -18.06 -3.55
N GLU A 37 11.26 -19.19 -3.95
CA GLU A 37 10.37 -19.34 -5.11
C GLU A 37 9.06 -18.54 -4.96
N GLN A 38 8.66 -18.19 -3.73
CA GLN A 38 7.50 -17.34 -3.45
C GLN A 38 7.86 -15.85 -3.42
N GLY A 39 9.15 -15.50 -3.47
CA GLY A 39 9.63 -14.14 -3.53
C GLY A 39 9.56 -13.57 -4.94
N SER A 40 9.11 -12.33 -5.09
CA SER A 40 9.19 -11.59 -6.35
C SER A 40 10.05 -10.35 -6.18
N LEU A 41 10.83 -10.05 -7.22
CA LEU A 41 11.57 -8.80 -7.38
C LEU A 41 10.95 -7.92 -8.49
N ASP A 42 9.80 -8.29 -9.01
CA ASP A 42 9.11 -7.50 -10.00
C ASP A 42 8.39 -6.32 -9.31
N ARG A 43 8.64 -5.11 -9.80
CA ARG A 43 7.95 -3.91 -9.31
C ARG A 43 6.46 -3.94 -9.59
N ALA A 44 6.04 -4.56 -10.68
CA ALA A 44 4.62 -4.71 -10.99
C ALA A 44 3.86 -5.51 -9.93
N ASP A 45 4.50 -6.52 -9.33
CA ASP A 45 3.90 -7.27 -8.22
C ASP A 45 3.77 -6.42 -6.96
N LEU A 46 4.78 -5.59 -6.64
CA LEU A 46 4.68 -4.62 -5.55
C LEU A 46 3.53 -3.65 -5.79
N ASP A 47 3.46 -3.08 -6.98
CA ASP A 47 2.43 -2.12 -7.36
C ASP A 47 1.03 -2.75 -7.28
N ALA A 48 0.85 -3.95 -7.79
CA ALA A 48 -0.43 -4.68 -7.74
C ALA A 48 -0.88 -4.95 -6.29
N ILE A 49 0.05 -5.32 -5.39
CA ILE A 49 -0.27 -5.55 -3.97
C ILE A 49 -0.67 -4.24 -3.29
N LEU A 50 0.05 -3.16 -3.55
CA LEU A 50 -0.25 -1.87 -2.95
C LEU A 50 -1.54 -1.26 -3.50
N ASP A 51 -1.87 -1.46 -4.77
CA ASP A 51 -3.11 -0.95 -5.38
C ASP A 51 -4.35 -1.74 -4.95
N ALA A 52 -4.16 -3.00 -4.56
CA ALA A 52 -5.23 -3.85 -4.10
C ALA A 52 -5.75 -3.52 -2.69
N GLY A 53 -5.04 -2.68 -1.92
CA GLY A 53 -5.39 -2.32 -0.55
C GLY A 53 -5.24 -0.84 -0.23
N PHE A 54 -5.66 -0.46 0.95
CA PHE A 54 -5.53 0.91 1.48
C PHE A 54 -5.19 0.93 2.98
N VAL A 55 -5.05 -0.24 3.61
CA VAL A 55 -4.62 -0.39 5.00
C VAL A 55 -3.30 -1.13 5.03
N CYS A 56 -2.36 -0.63 5.81
CA CYS A 56 -1.08 -1.27 6.09
C CYS A 56 -0.86 -1.41 7.60
N HIS A 57 0.12 -2.21 7.97
CA HIS A 57 0.62 -2.33 9.33
C HIS A 57 1.98 -1.64 9.41
N LEU A 58 2.02 -0.53 10.14
CA LEU A 58 3.22 0.27 10.37
C LEU A 58 3.94 -0.23 11.61
N GLY A 59 5.09 -0.86 11.43
CA GLY A 59 6.01 -1.28 12.49
C GLY A 59 7.00 -0.16 12.80
N VAL A 60 7.05 0.25 14.08
CA VAL A 60 7.94 1.30 14.60
C VAL A 60 8.56 0.89 15.92
N LEU A 61 9.64 1.57 16.31
CA LEU A 61 10.20 1.50 17.66
C LEU A 61 9.81 2.75 18.43
N VAL A 62 9.11 2.60 19.54
CA VAL A 62 8.79 3.69 20.46
C VAL A 62 9.47 3.41 21.80
N GLU A 63 10.38 4.25 22.19
CA GLU A 63 11.18 4.09 23.44
C GLU A 63 11.85 2.70 23.52
N GLY A 64 12.39 2.23 22.38
CA GLY A 64 13.05 0.93 22.26
C GLY A 64 12.11 -0.29 22.25
N ARG A 65 10.79 -0.07 22.27
CA ARG A 65 9.79 -1.14 22.23
C ARG A 65 9.13 -1.22 20.85
N PRO A 66 8.97 -2.41 20.27
CA PRO A 66 8.26 -2.57 19.02
C PRO A 66 6.76 -2.26 19.20
N LEU A 67 6.23 -1.47 18.26
CA LEU A 67 4.80 -1.16 18.15
C LEU A 67 4.37 -1.39 16.70
N VAL A 68 3.24 -2.06 16.49
CA VAL A 68 2.63 -2.23 15.16
C VAL A 68 1.26 -1.58 15.17
N VAL A 69 1.04 -0.65 14.22
CA VAL A 69 -0.19 0.14 14.13
C VAL A 69 -0.83 -0.06 12.77
N PRO A 70 -2.08 -0.53 12.67
CA PRO A 70 -2.81 -0.48 11.42
C PRO A 70 -3.13 0.99 11.08
N THR A 71 -2.89 1.37 9.83
CA THR A 71 -3.19 2.74 9.36
C THR A 71 -3.53 2.72 7.87
N VAL A 72 -4.22 3.78 7.43
CA VAL A 72 -4.50 3.99 6.01
C VAL A 72 -3.24 4.52 5.32
N TYR A 73 -3.00 4.04 4.11
CA TYR A 73 -1.95 4.56 3.24
C TYR A 73 -2.50 4.98 1.87
N GLY A 74 -1.73 5.80 1.19
CA GLY A 74 -1.84 6.03 -0.24
C GLY A 74 -0.46 5.94 -0.87
N ARG A 75 -0.39 5.78 -2.18
CA ARG A 75 0.89 5.73 -2.89
C ARG A 75 0.85 6.46 -4.22
N ASP A 76 2.00 6.93 -4.66
CA ASP A 76 2.33 7.17 -6.06
C ASP A 76 3.32 6.11 -6.57
N GLU A 77 3.94 6.35 -7.70
CA GLU A 77 4.91 5.42 -8.29
C GLU A 77 6.16 5.22 -7.42
N ARG A 78 6.54 6.19 -6.57
CA ARG A 78 7.82 6.24 -5.85
C ARG A 78 7.70 6.14 -4.35
N GLN A 79 6.58 6.57 -3.79
CA GLN A 79 6.43 6.77 -2.36
C GLN A 79 5.08 6.27 -1.85
N LEU A 80 5.13 5.78 -0.63
CA LEU A 80 3.96 5.48 0.18
C LEU A 80 3.76 6.62 1.18
N TYR A 81 2.53 7.10 1.28
CA TYR A 81 2.14 8.19 2.18
C TYR A 81 1.38 7.66 3.38
N LEU A 82 1.79 8.13 4.57
CA LEU A 82 1.14 7.83 5.85
C LEU A 82 0.73 9.14 6.51
N HIS A 83 -0.47 9.19 7.06
CA HIS A 83 -0.96 10.38 7.76
C HIS A 83 -1.40 10.09 9.19
N GLY A 84 -1.40 11.12 10.02
CA GLY A 84 -1.91 11.04 11.39
C GLY A 84 -1.83 12.37 12.11
N SER A 85 -2.19 12.34 13.39
CA SER A 85 -2.09 13.53 14.25
C SER A 85 -0.62 13.90 14.50
N VAL A 86 -0.31 15.19 14.59
CA VAL A 86 1.00 15.68 15.00
C VAL A 86 1.40 15.23 16.42
N ALA A 87 0.44 14.83 17.24
CA ALA A 87 0.66 14.26 18.57
C ALA A 87 0.89 12.73 18.55
N GLY A 88 0.75 12.08 17.40
CA GLY A 88 0.92 10.63 17.26
C GLY A 88 2.38 10.21 17.37
N ARG A 89 2.71 9.38 18.38
CA ARG A 89 4.07 8.87 18.59
C ARG A 89 4.54 7.88 17.51
N SER A 90 3.61 7.22 16.83
CA SER A 90 3.89 6.23 15.78
C SER A 90 4.34 6.85 14.45
N LEU A 91 4.14 8.16 14.24
CA LEU A 91 4.51 8.88 13.03
C LEU A 91 5.74 9.78 13.26
N ALA A 92 6.76 9.26 13.95
CA ALA A 92 8.01 9.97 14.09
C ALA A 92 8.85 9.87 12.82
N ALA A 93 9.13 11.01 12.18
CA ALA A 93 10.07 11.08 11.07
C ALA A 93 11.51 10.84 11.56
N GLY A 94 12.35 10.30 10.69
CA GLY A 94 13.79 10.13 10.98
C GLY A 94 14.17 8.85 11.70
N THR A 95 13.22 7.96 12.03
CA THR A 95 13.49 6.61 12.55
C THR A 95 13.12 5.55 11.54
N PRO A 96 13.88 4.44 11.43
CA PRO A 96 13.54 3.34 10.55
C PRO A 96 12.18 2.75 10.89
N VAL A 97 11.43 2.41 9.85
CA VAL A 97 10.11 1.76 9.95
C VAL A 97 10.04 0.56 9.01
N CYS A 98 9.07 -0.31 9.28
CA CYS A 98 8.63 -1.34 8.36
C CYS A 98 7.13 -1.20 8.13
N VAL A 99 6.73 -1.06 6.86
CA VAL A 99 5.31 -1.07 6.46
C VAL A 99 5.01 -2.40 5.80
N THR A 100 3.95 -3.08 6.25
CA THR A 100 3.50 -4.34 5.66
C THR A 100 2.07 -4.22 5.14
N VAL A 101 1.85 -4.65 3.90
CA VAL A 101 0.53 -4.84 3.28
C VAL A 101 0.37 -6.32 3.00
N THR A 102 -0.79 -6.89 3.35
CA THR A 102 -1.06 -8.31 3.15
C THR A 102 -2.50 -8.53 2.70
N HIS A 103 -2.68 -9.34 1.66
CA HIS A 103 -3.96 -9.84 1.19
C HIS A 103 -3.99 -11.35 1.35
N VAL A 104 -5.01 -11.88 2.01
CA VAL A 104 -5.26 -13.31 2.12
C VAL A 104 -6.19 -13.70 0.98
N ASP A 105 -5.74 -14.61 0.12
CA ASP A 105 -6.46 -15.05 -1.07
C ASP A 105 -7.16 -16.41 -0.86
N GLY A 106 -6.85 -17.13 0.22
CA GLY A 106 -7.53 -18.37 0.60
C GLY A 106 -6.76 -19.26 1.55
N LEU A 107 -7.42 -20.29 2.02
CA LEU A 107 -6.80 -21.36 2.79
C LEU A 107 -6.38 -22.51 1.86
N VAL A 108 -5.25 -23.13 2.17
CA VAL A 108 -4.76 -24.34 1.53
C VAL A 108 -4.92 -25.48 2.51
N LEU A 109 -5.80 -26.41 2.20
CA LEU A 109 -6.13 -27.56 3.05
C LEU A 109 -5.52 -28.80 2.42
N ALA A 110 -4.56 -29.36 3.09
CA ALA A 110 -3.85 -30.56 2.69
C ALA A 110 -4.44 -31.79 3.38
N ARG A 111 -3.98 -32.98 3.02
CA ARG A 111 -4.33 -34.22 3.71
C ARG A 111 -3.63 -34.30 5.07
N SER A 112 -2.41 -33.80 5.15
CA SER A 112 -1.66 -33.65 6.40
C SER A 112 -1.87 -32.26 6.99
N VAL A 113 -2.10 -32.15 8.31
CA VAL A 113 -2.17 -30.87 9.02
C VAL A 113 -0.86 -30.08 8.89
N PHE A 114 0.25 -30.77 8.73
CA PHE A 114 1.57 -30.16 8.56
C PHE A 114 1.67 -29.36 7.25
N GLU A 115 0.99 -29.79 6.19
CA GLU A 115 1.03 -29.16 4.85
C GLU A 115 -0.08 -28.11 4.64
N HIS A 116 -0.88 -27.83 5.67
CA HIS A 116 -1.85 -26.74 5.61
C HIS A 116 -1.17 -25.40 5.43
N GLY A 117 -1.80 -24.48 4.69
CA GLY A 117 -1.22 -23.19 4.41
C GLY A 117 -2.25 -22.13 4.04
N VAL A 118 -1.72 -20.98 3.61
CA VAL A 118 -2.50 -19.82 3.18
C VAL A 118 -1.97 -19.34 1.85
N ASN A 119 -2.85 -19.14 0.87
CA ASN A 119 -2.54 -18.36 -0.33
C ASN A 119 -2.67 -16.88 0.01
N TYR A 120 -1.63 -16.11 -0.27
CA TYR A 120 -1.56 -14.70 0.08
C TYR A 120 -0.58 -13.93 -0.81
N ARG A 121 -0.75 -12.63 -0.85
CA ARG A 121 0.18 -11.66 -1.44
C ARG A 121 0.58 -10.66 -0.36
N SER A 122 1.86 -10.39 -0.20
CA SER A 122 2.34 -9.42 0.78
C SER A 122 3.51 -8.61 0.26
N ALA A 123 3.57 -7.36 0.70
CA ALA A 123 4.67 -6.45 0.49
C ALA A 123 5.18 -5.94 1.84
N MET A 124 6.51 -5.88 2.01
CA MET A 124 7.17 -5.22 3.13
C MET A 124 8.04 -4.11 2.57
N ILE A 125 7.88 -2.90 3.08
CA ILE A 125 8.63 -1.71 2.68
C ILE A 125 9.42 -1.23 3.89
N HIS A 126 10.73 -1.10 3.71
CA HIS A 126 11.65 -0.65 4.75
C HIS A 126 12.17 0.75 4.43
N GLY A 127 12.49 1.52 5.45
CA GLY A 127 13.14 2.81 5.24
C GLY A 127 12.93 3.79 6.38
N VAL A 128 13.44 5.00 6.17
CA VAL A 128 13.25 6.13 7.09
C VAL A 128 12.30 7.11 6.43
N PRO A 129 11.06 7.27 6.95
CA PRO A 129 10.10 8.15 6.35
C PRO A 129 10.50 9.62 6.50
N ARG A 130 10.29 10.40 5.46
CA ARG A 130 10.47 11.85 5.43
C ARG A 130 9.17 12.54 5.83
N ARG A 131 9.25 13.51 6.74
CA ARG A 131 8.12 14.40 7.04
C ARG A 131 7.93 15.40 5.92
N ILE A 132 6.73 15.54 5.43
CA ILE A 132 6.34 16.55 4.46
C ILE A 132 5.96 17.82 5.22
N THR A 133 6.74 18.90 5.00
CA THR A 133 6.56 20.19 5.67
C THR A 133 6.03 21.27 4.74
N ASP A 134 6.34 21.18 3.44
CA ASP A 134 5.84 22.10 2.44
C ASP A 134 4.32 21.95 2.30
N PRO A 135 3.53 23.05 2.34
CA PRO A 135 2.07 22.98 2.31
C PRO A 135 1.49 22.42 1.01
N ASP A 136 2.10 22.74 -0.13
CA ASP A 136 1.61 22.30 -1.45
C ASP A 136 1.94 20.83 -1.66
N GLU A 137 3.15 20.38 -1.30
CA GLU A 137 3.52 18.96 -1.30
C GLU A 137 2.63 18.16 -0.35
N LYS A 138 2.31 18.71 0.82
CA LYS A 138 1.43 18.09 1.80
C LYS A 138 0.01 17.92 1.27
N LEU A 139 -0.51 18.95 0.61
CA LEU A 139 -1.84 18.89 -0.01
C LEU A 139 -1.87 17.84 -1.14
N ALA A 140 -0.82 17.78 -1.96
CA ALA A 140 -0.68 16.78 -3.02
C ALA A 140 -0.61 15.35 -2.45
N GLY A 141 0.17 15.12 -1.40
CA GLY A 141 0.26 13.80 -0.75
C GLY A 141 -1.04 13.37 -0.07
N LEU A 142 -1.78 14.30 0.56
CA LEU A 142 -3.11 14.02 1.11
C LEU A 142 -4.13 13.70 0.02
N ARG A 143 -4.04 14.36 -1.14
CA ARG A 143 -4.83 14.00 -2.31
C ARG A 143 -4.53 12.58 -2.77
N THR A 144 -3.25 12.25 -2.94
CA THR A 144 -2.82 10.90 -3.32
C THR A 144 -3.38 9.85 -2.36
N LEU A 145 -3.28 10.08 -1.05
CA LEU A 145 -3.81 9.17 -0.03
C LEU A 145 -5.33 9.00 -0.13
N THR A 146 -6.07 10.11 -0.31
CA THR A 146 -7.53 10.10 -0.42
C THR A 146 -7.99 9.39 -1.69
N GLU A 147 -7.38 9.72 -2.83
CA GLU A 147 -7.72 9.12 -4.14
C GLU A 147 -7.31 7.65 -4.20
N HIS A 148 -6.24 7.22 -3.53
CA HIS A 148 -5.87 5.82 -3.42
C HIS A 148 -6.92 5.02 -2.65
N ALA A 149 -7.34 5.49 -1.48
CA ALA A 149 -8.35 4.82 -0.67
C ALA A 149 -9.75 4.89 -1.30
N THR A 150 -10.10 6.05 -1.88
CA THR A 150 -11.44 6.31 -2.42
C THR A 150 -11.35 7.21 -3.66
N PRO A 151 -11.14 6.64 -4.86
CA PRO A 151 -11.05 7.41 -6.10
C PRO A 151 -12.28 8.28 -6.34
N GLY A 152 -12.05 9.57 -6.64
CA GLY A 152 -13.09 10.59 -6.85
C GLY A 152 -13.51 11.35 -5.58
N GLN A 153 -13.05 10.94 -4.40
CA GLN A 153 -13.45 11.57 -3.13
C GLN A 153 -12.82 12.95 -2.94
N TRP A 154 -11.60 13.16 -3.43
CA TRP A 154 -10.93 14.44 -3.29
C TRP A 154 -11.64 15.59 -3.99
N THR A 155 -12.24 15.33 -5.13
CA THR A 155 -13.00 16.33 -5.89
C THR A 155 -14.42 16.53 -5.36
N TYR A 156 -14.95 15.56 -4.63
CA TYR A 156 -16.28 15.59 -4.05
C TYR A 156 -16.32 16.26 -2.68
N ALA A 157 -15.36 15.96 -1.81
CA ALA A 157 -15.32 16.45 -0.44
C ALA A 157 -14.76 17.88 -0.34
N ARG A 158 -15.08 18.58 0.73
CA ARG A 158 -14.44 19.84 1.08
C ARG A 158 -12.95 19.62 1.37
N LEU A 159 -12.10 20.43 0.76
CA LEU A 159 -10.65 20.39 1.00
C LEU A 159 -10.30 20.82 2.45
N PRO A 160 -9.18 20.32 2.99
CA PRO A 160 -8.74 20.69 4.34
C PRO A 160 -8.39 22.18 4.41
N ASN A 161 -8.78 22.83 5.50
CA ASN A 161 -8.40 24.20 5.79
C ASN A 161 -6.98 24.28 6.40
N ARG A 162 -6.45 25.50 6.58
CA ARG A 162 -5.10 25.72 7.12
C ARG A 162 -4.89 25.09 8.50
N LYS A 163 -5.90 25.14 9.38
CA LYS A 163 -5.82 24.57 10.73
C LYS A 163 -5.78 23.04 10.69
N GLU A 164 -6.58 22.43 9.84
CA GLU A 164 -6.61 20.98 9.62
C GLU A 164 -5.28 20.49 9.03
N LEU A 165 -4.73 21.20 8.03
CA LEU A 165 -3.41 20.91 7.46
C LEU A 165 -2.30 21.02 8.51
N ALA A 166 -2.34 22.04 9.37
CA ALA A 166 -1.35 22.20 10.43
C ALA A 166 -1.42 21.09 11.48
N ALA A 167 -2.61 20.60 11.79
CA ALA A 167 -2.83 19.50 12.75
C ALA A 167 -2.49 18.12 12.21
N THR A 168 -2.27 17.98 10.90
CA THR A 168 -1.99 16.70 10.24
C THR A 168 -0.49 16.53 10.03
N THR A 169 0.08 15.41 10.44
CA THR A 169 1.40 14.93 10.00
C THR A 169 1.22 14.09 8.75
N LEU A 170 2.06 14.35 7.74
CA LEU A 170 2.17 13.50 6.54
C LEU A 170 3.62 13.05 6.39
N LEU A 171 3.80 11.75 6.22
CA LEU A 171 5.10 11.11 5.99
C LEU A 171 5.11 10.49 4.59
N ALA A 172 6.26 10.57 3.93
CA ALA A 172 6.55 9.88 2.69
C ALA A 172 7.65 8.84 2.92
N LEU A 173 7.40 7.59 2.55
CA LEU A 173 8.33 6.47 2.61
C LEU A 173 8.64 6.00 1.19
N SER A 174 9.93 5.92 0.82
CA SER A 174 10.37 5.41 -0.49
C SER A 174 9.94 3.96 -0.68
N LEU A 175 9.53 3.62 -1.92
CA LEU A 175 9.22 2.25 -2.35
C LEU A 175 10.44 1.52 -2.93
N GLU A 176 11.65 2.06 -2.77
CA GLU A 176 12.88 1.46 -3.32
C GLU A 176 13.31 0.22 -2.55
N GLU A 177 13.20 0.23 -1.22
CA GLU A 177 13.59 -0.92 -0.39
C GLU A 177 12.34 -1.71 0.02
N ALA A 178 11.87 -2.56 -0.90
CA ALA A 178 10.67 -3.37 -0.73
C ALA A 178 10.95 -4.84 -1.04
N SER A 179 10.23 -5.74 -0.37
CA SER A 179 10.19 -7.16 -0.67
C SER A 179 8.75 -7.60 -0.90
N VAL A 180 8.57 -8.49 -1.86
CA VAL A 180 7.26 -9.04 -2.24
C VAL A 180 7.27 -10.54 -2.04
N LYS A 181 6.21 -11.08 -1.46
CA LYS A 181 6.01 -12.52 -1.32
C LYS A 181 4.60 -12.90 -1.75
N ILE A 182 4.52 -13.87 -2.67
CA ILE A 182 3.26 -14.36 -3.25
C ILE A 182 3.26 -15.87 -3.14
N ARG A 183 2.26 -16.42 -2.44
CA ARG A 183 1.98 -17.85 -2.42
C ARG A 183 0.62 -18.08 -3.06
N THR A 184 0.62 -18.93 -4.09
CA THR A 184 -0.57 -19.39 -4.79
C THR A 184 -0.46 -20.89 -5.03
N GLY A 185 -1.57 -21.56 -5.22
CA GLY A 185 -1.56 -22.97 -5.63
C GLY A 185 -2.29 -23.90 -4.68
N ALA A 186 -2.24 -25.17 -5.04
CA ALA A 186 -2.80 -26.29 -4.32
C ALA A 186 -1.87 -26.72 -3.14
N PRO A 187 -2.33 -27.63 -2.29
CA PRO A 187 -1.44 -28.28 -1.31
C PRO A 187 -0.39 -29.17 -2.01
N ASP A 188 0.78 -29.27 -1.39
CA ASP A 188 1.96 -29.92 -1.96
C ASP A 188 2.07 -31.43 -1.59
N ASP A 189 1.04 -32.02 -0.94
CA ASP A 189 1.04 -33.41 -0.44
C ASP A 189 0.42 -34.43 -1.41
N GLY A 190 0.21 -34.02 -2.69
CA GLY A 190 -0.42 -34.87 -3.71
C GLY A 190 0.42 -36.05 -4.19
N ASP A 191 1.74 -35.93 -4.10
CA ASP A 191 2.71 -36.95 -4.58
C ASP A 191 3.34 -37.74 -3.42
N GLY A 192 2.88 -37.48 -2.17
CA GLY A 192 3.40 -38.10 -0.97
C GLY A 192 2.63 -39.34 -0.49
N PRO A 193 3.05 -39.95 0.62
CA PRO A 193 2.39 -41.13 1.21
C PRO A 193 0.96 -40.84 1.66
N ASP A 194 0.60 -39.59 1.85
CA ASP A 194 -0.74 -39.16 2.27
C ASP A 194 -1.75 -39.10 1.10
N ALA A 195 -1.30 -39.22 -0.15
CA ALA A 195 -2.14 -39.14 -1.34
C ALA A 195 -3.29 -40.18 -1.32
N ASP A 196 -3.03 -41.39 -0.82
CA ASP A 196 -3.96 -42.50 -0.79
C ASP A 196 -4.86 -42.55 0.44
N LEU A 197 -4.80 -41.54 1.34
CA LEU A 197 -5.63 -41.51 2.56
C LEU A 197 -7.14 -41.31 2.29
N GLY A 198 -7.53 -40.97 1.06
CA GLY A 198 -8.94 -40.71 0.73
C GLY A 198 -9.50 -39.43 1.36
N LEU A 199 -8.64 -38.55 1.89
CA LEU A 199 -9.02 -37.28 2.48
C LEU A 199 -9.12 -36.20 1.40
N TRP A 200 -10.11 -35.33 1.54
CA TRP A 200 -10.22 -34.17 0.66
C TRP A 200 -9.09 -33.19 0.90
N ALA A 201 -8.46 -32.68 -0.17
CA ALA A 201 -7.47 -31.63 -0.13
C ALA A 201 -7.72 -30.63 -1.27
N GLY A 202 -7.40 -29.38 -1.04
CA GLY A 202 -7.63 -28.31 -2.03
C GLY A 202 -7.50 -26.92 -1.45
N THR A 203 -8.00 -25.93 -2.17
CA THR A 203 -8.02 -24.54 -1.74
C THR A 203 -9.44 -24.07 -1.41
N LEU A 204 -9.58 -23.27 -0.35
CA LEU A 204 -10.81 -22.55 -0.04
C LEU A 204 -10.56 -21.05 -0.31
N PRO A 205 -10.98 -20.51 -1.46
CA PRO A 205 -10.74 -19.12 -1.83
C PRO A 205 -11.42 -18.15 -0.86
N LEU A 206 -10.73 -17.05 -0.55
CA LEU A 206 -11.27 -15.91 0.19
C LEU A 206 -11.37 -14.70 -0.74
N THR A 207 -12.53 -14.07 -0.79
CA THR A 207 -12.76 -12.84 -1.58
C THR A 207 -13.37 -11.76 -0.70
N SER A 208 -12.88 -10.53 -0.86
CA SER A 208 -13.47 -9.35 -0.22
C SER A 208 -14.30 -8.57 -1.24
N THR A 209 -15.47 -8.08 -0.82
CA THR A 209 -16.37 -7.29 -1.68
C THR A 209 -16.85 -6.05 -0.94
N TRP A 210 -17.04 -4.97 -1.68
CA TRP A 210 -17.70 -3.78 -1.17
C TRP A 210 -19.19 -4.02 -1.02
N GLY A 211 -19.75 -3.70 0.15
CA GLY A 211 -21.18 -3.77 0.38
C GLY A 211 -21.96 -2.62 -0.28
N THR A 212 -23.28 -2.64 -0.15
CA THR A 212 -24.12 -1.52 -0.52
C THR A 212 -23.80 -0.31 0.35
N PRO A 213 -23.64 0.91 -0.21
CA PRO A 213 -23.42 2.11 0.58
C PRO A 213 -24.55 2.33 1.59
N VAL A 214 -24.18 2.62 2.83
CA VAL A 214 -25.12 2.95 3.91
C VAL A 214 -25.03 4.43 4.19
N PRO A 215 -26.13 5.22 4.04
CA PRO A 215 -26.12 6.64 4.30
C PRO A 215 -25.95 6.94 5.80
N ASP A 216 -25.36 8.10 6.10
CA ASP A 216 -25.36 8.64 7.46
C ASP A 216 -26.83 8.90 7.90
N PRO A 217 -27.24 8.47 9.11
CA PRO A 217 -28.60 8.65 9.61
C PRO A 217 -29.09 10.11 9.67
N VAL A 218 -28.17 11.07 9.74
CA VAL A 218 -28.52 12.51 9.78
C VAL A 218 -28.63 13.16 8.40
N LEU A 219 -28.34 12.42 7.32
CA LEU A 219 -28.53 12.94 5.98
C LEU A 219 -30.01 13.11 5.64
N PRO A 220 -30.39 14.17 4.88
CA PRO A 220 -31.71 14.24 4.28
C PRO A 220 -32.01 12.97 3.46
N SER A 221 -33.24 12.44 3.57
CA SER A 221 -33.66 11.16 2.96
C SER A 221 -33.50 11.10 1.42
N ASN A 222 -33.42 12.26 0.77
CA ASN A 222 -33.27 12.38 -0.68
C ASN A 222 -31.83 12.68 -1.13
N THR A 223 -30.83 12.63 -0.23
CA THR A 223 -29.44 12.85 -0.59
C THR A 223 -28.91 11.65 -1.41
N PRO A 224 -28.56 11.87 -2.68
CA PRO A 224 -28.12 10.76 -3.51
C PRO A 224 -26.71 10.27 -3.13
N VAL A 225 -26.47 8.97 -3.28
CA VAL A 225 -25.12 8.40 -3.15
C VAL A 225 -24.26 8.93 -4.30
N PRO A 226 -23.06 9.50 -4.02
CA PRO A 226 -22.17 9.99 -5.08
C PRO A 226 -21.80 8.88 -6.06
N GLY A 227 -21.72 9.21 -7.36
CA GLY A 227 -21.49 8.24 -8.43
C GLY A 227 -20.22 7.40 -8.26
N HIS A 228 -19.14 7.98 -7.71
CA HIS A 228 -17.88 7.24 -7.45
C HIS A 228 -18.04 6.21 -6.32
N ILE A 229 -18.90 6.46 -5.33
CA ILE A 229 -19.23 5.50 -4.26
C ILE A 229 -20.21 4.44 -4.77
N ALA A 230 -21.27 4.86 -5.50
CA ALA A 230 -22.27 3.93 -6.04
C ALA A 230 -21.64 2.87 -6.96
N ARG A 231 -20.67 3.25 -7.81
CA ARG A 231 -19.97 2.31 -8.69
C ARG A 231 -19.09 1.30 -7.96
N ARG A 232 -18.69 1.59 -6.73
CA ARG A 232 -17.85 0.71 -5.92
C ARG A 232 -18.66 -0.38 -5.20
N GLY A 233 -19.93 -0.12 -4.89
CA GLY A 233 -20.81 -1.08 -4.25
C GLY A 233 -20.99 -2.35 -5.11
N GLY A 234 -20.84 -3.51 -4.48
CA GLY A 234 -20.93 -4.83 -5.14
C GLY A 234 -19.69 -5.26 -5.92
N THR A 235 -18.65 -4.42 -6.03
CA THR A 235 -17.40 -4.80 -6.70
C THR A 235 -16.46 -5.58 -5.77
N ARG A 236 -15.58 -6.42 -6.33
CA ARG A 236 -14.53 -7.06 -5.54
C ARG A 236 -13.54 -6.00 -5.06
N HIS A 237 -13.06 -6.17 -3.84
CA HIS A 237 -11.98 -5.36 -3.29
C HIS A 237 -10.65 -6.06 -3.57
N GLY A 238 -9.71 -5.34 -4.20
CA GLY A 238 -8.35 -5.83 -4.42
C GLY A 238 -8.23 -6.87 -5.53
N GLY A 239 -9.12 -6.82 -6.51
CA GLY A 239 -9.04 -7.61 -7.74
C GLY A 239 -8.28 -6.91 -8.84
#